data_cf419966bec987620d6a7a606532c8ca
#
_entry.id   cf419966bec987620d6a7a606532c8ca
#
_cell.length_a   1.000
_cell.length_b   1.000
_cell.length_c   1.000
_cell.angle_alpha   90.00
_cell.angle_beta   90.00
_cell.angle_gamma   90.00
#
_symmetry.space_group_name_H-M   'P 1'
#
loop_
_entity.id
_entity.type
_entity.pdbx_description
1 polymer ?
#
loop_
_entity_poly.entity_id
_entity_poly.type
_entity_poly.pdbx_seq_one_letter_code
_entity_poly.pdbx_strand_id
1 'polypeptide(L)'
;MRKRTNQITIRLHPKHYKKVQKKAEKANMNISEFIRNTVMKTEFYDLHDEEYMEMEQQVKEVYFEIKKMECKASYERFLSMESLDKSLELNLKIRDIIKHFYDKQVALGNSNKMPKWYGWTKNEHRLCIRFNADERAKLNKLLTRTFVSQNTLIQRLCLGELIPIKKPQAYYDTLKYINDIGWIRLMSLYRYAEDSKTAWDKICDIQDVRDDAMRLIRDFV
;
A
#
# COMPACT_ATOMS: atom_id res chain seq x y z
N MET A 1 6.12 -1.90 40.25
CA MET A 1 6.84 -1.43 39.04
C MET A 1 7.30 -2.63 38.23
N ARG A 2 6.84 -2.84 36.96
CA ARG A 2 7.23 -4.02 36.17
C ARG A 2 8.70 -3.91 35.74
N LYS A 3 9.45 -5.02 35.92
CA LYS A 3 10.91 -5.07 35.66
C LYS A 3 11.18 -4.93 34.14
N ARG A 4 12.03 -3.98 33.74
CA ARG A 4 12.44 -3.76 32.32
C ARG A 4 13.68 -4.60 32.03
N THR A 5 13.48 -5.80 31.52
CA THR A 5 14.57 -6.78 31.27
C THR A 5 14.95 -6.91 29.79
N ASN A 6 14.03 -6.53 28.86
CA ASN A 6 14.28 -6.69 27.43
C ASN A 6 15.06 -5.48 26.88
N GLN A 7 16.35 -5.63 26.67
CA GLN A 7 17.20 -4.59 26.11
C GLN A 7 17.21 -4.64 24.58
N ILE A 8 17.04 -3.48 23.95
CA ILE A 8 17.12 -3.28 22.50
C ILE A 8 18.15 -2.19 22.22
N THR A 9 19.04 -2.45 21.29
CA THR A 9 19.97 -1.44 20.78
C THR A 9 19.42 -0.84 19.49
N ILE A 10 19.25 0.47 19.49
CA ILE A 10 18.80 1.23 18.32
C ILE A 10 19.97 2.06 17.81
N ARG A 11 20.12 2.11 16.50
CA ARG A 11 21.14 2.93 15.83
C ARG A 11 20.44 4.05 15.08
N LEU A 12 20.80 5.29 15.38
CA LEU A 12 20.23 6.47 14.75
C LEU A 12 21.29 7.27 14.02
N HIS A 13 20.98 7.71 12.81
CA HIS A 13 21.78 8.73 12.14
C HIS A 13 21.84 10.02 13.02
N PRO A 14 22.97 10.75 13.08
CA PRO A 14 23.09 11.94 13.95
C PRO A 14 21.98 12.98 13.79
N LYS A 15 21.53 13.22 12.53
CA LYS A 15 20.41 14.12 12.25
C LYS A 15 19.08 13.61 12.84
N HIS A 16 18.85 12.30 12.79
CA HIS A 16 17.65 11.66 13.36
C HIS A 16 17.70 11.68 14.90
N TYR A 17 18.86 11.39 15.48
CA TYR A 17 19.06 11.48 16.91
C TYR A 17 18.67 12.86 17.45
N LYS A 18 19.21 13.95 16.84
CA LYS A 18 18.88 15.32 17.23
C LYS A 18 17.38 15.63 17.10
N LYS A 19 16.71 15.12 16.05
CA LYS A 19 15.26 15.29 15.88
C LYS A 19 14.47 14.57 16.98
N VAL A 20 14.83 13.30 17.28
CA VAL A 20 14.18 12.51 18.33
C VAL A 20 14.42 13.14 19.70
N GLN A 21 15.63 13.61 19.97
CA GLN A 21 15.97 14.33 21.21
C GLN A 21 15.09 15.57 21.39
N LYS A 22 14.99 16.44 20.36
CA LYS A 22 14.12 17.63 20.42
C LYS A 22 12.64 17.28 20.64
N LYS A 23 12.15 16.17 20.07
CA LYS A 23 10.78 15.72 20.32
C LYS A 23 10.59 15.22 21.74
N ALA A 24 11.56 14.49 22.29
CA ALA A 24 11.53 14.02 23.67
C ALA A 24 11.54 15.19 24.66
N GLU A 25 12.42 16.18 24.45
CA GLU A 25 12.49 17.40 25.25
C GLU A 25 11.16 18.18 25.24
N LYS A 26 10.54 18.35 24.05
CA LYS A 26 9.21 18.97 23.94
C LYS A 26 8.11 18.20 24.67
N ALA A 27 8.25 16.90 24.81
CA ALA A 27 7.32 16.05 25.55
C ALA A 27 7.66 15.93 27.04
N ASN A 28 8.67 16.65 27.56
CA ASN A 28 9.21 16.54 28.90
C ASN A 28 9.59 15.11 29.30
N MET A 29 10.20 14.37 28.37
CA MET A 29 10.59 12.96 28.53
C MET A 29 12.07 12.78 28.22
N ASN A 30 12.72 11.80 28.85
CA ASN A 30 14.00 11.34 28.35
C ASN A 30 13.81 10.52 27.05
N ILE A 31 14.86 10.41 26.22
CA ILE A 31 14.79 9.74 24.92
C ILE A 31 14.23 8.32 25.01
N SER A 32 14.67 7.54 25.99
CA SER A 32 14.23 6.15 26.17
C SER A 32 12.73 6.07 26.53
N GLU A 33 12.27 6.98 27.35
CA GLU A 33 10.86 7.09 27.74
C GLU A 33 9.99 7.54 26.54
N PHE A 34 10.45 8.55 25.81
CA PHE A 34 9.78 9.01 24.60
C PHE A 34 9.61 7.88 23.59
N ILE A 35 10.67 7.09 23.34
CA ILE A 35 10.62 5.96 22.40
C ILE A 35 9.62 4.89 22.85
N ARG A 36 9.65 4.50 24.15
CA ARG A 36 8.68 3.53 24.67
C ARG A 36 7.24 4.04 24.57
N ASN A 37 7.01 5.28 24.94
CA ASN A 37 5.70 5.90 24.90
C ASN A 37 5.19 5.99 23.45
N THR A 38 6.06 6.32 22.49
CA THR A 38 5.72 6.31 21.06
C THR A 38 5.31 4.92 20.60
N VAL A 39 6.06 3.87 20.95
CA VAL A 39 5.71 2.48 20.59
C VAL A 39 4.36 2.09 21.21
N MET A 40 4.12 2.42 22.48
CA MET A 40 2.88 2.07 23.16
C MET A 40 1.65 2.77 22.61
N LYS A 41 1.79 4.02 22.18
CA LYS A 41 0.69 4.83 21.61
C LYS A 41 0.44 4.56 20.13
N THR A 42 1.37 3.88 19.45
CA THR A 42 1.23 3.62 18.02
C THR A 42 0.18 2.56 17.77
N GLU A 43 -0.70 2.89 16.84
CA GLU A 43 -1.61 1.94 16.21
C GLU A 43 -1.46 2.06 14.69
N PHE A 44 -1.56 0.92 14.00
CA PHE A 44 -1.61 0.91 12.55
C PHE A 44 -3.06 0.84 12.13
N TYR A 45 -3.48 1.87 11.41
CA TYR A 45 -4.80 1.94 10.79
C TYR A 45 -4.65 1.46 9.35
N ASP A 46 -5.38 0.42 8.99
CA ASP A 46 -5.45 -0.13 7.64
C ASP A 46 -6.85 -0.74 7.48
N LEU A 47 -7.27 -0.98 6.25
CA LEU A 47 -8.47 -1.74 6.00
C LEU A 47 -8.40 -3.10 6.70
N HIS A 48 -9.55 -3.64 7.12
CA HIS A 48 -9.62 -4.99 7.66
C HIS A 48 -9.40 -6.02 6.56
N ASP A 49 -8.96 -7.22 6.94
CA ASP A 49 -8.71 -8.30 5.97
C ASP A 49 -9.99 -8.64 5.17
N GLU A 50 -11.17 -8.55 5.80
CA GLU A 50 -12.46 -8.74 5.15
C GLU A 50 -12.71 -7.71 4.05
N GLU A 51 -12.33 -6.45 4.24
CA GLU A 51 -12.49 -5.38 3.24
C GLU A 51 -11.55 -5.61 2.04
N TYR A 52 -10.35 -6.12 2.26
CA TYR A 52 -9.46 -6.53 1.16
C TYR A 52 -10.01 -7.74 0.39
N MET A 53 -10.62 -8.70 1.09
CA MET A 53 -11.28 -9.85 0.45
C MET A 53 -12.50 -9.42 -0.36
N GLU A 54 -13.29 -8.48 0.16
CA GLU A 54 -14.43 -7.89 -0.55
C GLU A 54 -13.97 -7.17 -1.83
N MET A 55 -12.92 -6.35 -1.74
CA MET A 55 -12.32 -5.66 -2.89
C MET A 55 -11.84 -6.67 -3.95
N GLU A 56 -11.10 -7.69 -3.52
CA GLU A 56 -10.63 -8.77 -4.41
C GLU A 56 -11.79 -9.45 -5.12
N GLN A 57 -12.82 -9.84 -4.38
CA GLN A 57 -13.97 -10.55 -4.96
C GLN A 57 -14.69 -9.70 -6.01
N GLN A 58 -14.94 -8.41 -5.71
CA GLN A 58 -15.60 -7.50 -6.64
C GLN A 58 -14.76 -7.28 -7.91
N VAL A 59 -13.45 -7.06 -7.77
CA VAL A 59 -12.54 -6.89 -8.92
C VAL A 59 -12.45 -8.17 -9.73
N LYS A 60 -12.38 -9.33 -9.09
CA LYS A 60 -12.30 -10.64 -9.72
C LYS A 60 -13.52 -10.97 -10.57
N GLU A 61 -14.72 -10.63 -10.10
CA GLU A 61 -15.95 -10.82 -10.87
C GLU A 61 -15.91 -10.01 -12.19
N VAL A 62 -15.57 -8.73 -12.10
CA VAL A 62 -15.46 -7.87 -13.28
C VAL A 62 -14.31 -8.33 -14.20
N TYR A 63 -13.18 -8.75 -13.63
CA TYR A 63 -12.06 -9.33 -14.36
C TYR A 63 -12.48 -10.52 -15.23
N PHE A 64 -13.27 -11.44 -14.68
CA PHE A 64 -13.73 -12.60 -15.44
C PHE A 64 -14.71 -12.24 -16.56
N GLU A 65 -15.53 -11.20 -16.39
CA GLU A 65 -16.38 -10.68 -17.46
C GLU A 65 -15.54 -10.12 -18.61
N ILE A 66 -14.53 -9.29 -18.31
CA ILE A 66 -13.58 -8.76 -19.30
C ILE A 66 -12.88 -9.92 -20.02
N LYS A 67 -12.38 -10.90 -19.25
CA LYS A 67 -11.70 -12.06 -19.80
C LYS A 67 -12.57 -12.87 -20.76
N LYS A 68 -13.80 -13.12 -20.38
CA LYS A 68 -14.76 -13.85 -21.23
C LYS A 68 -15.00 -13.11 -22.57
N MET A 69 -15.19 -11.80 -22.51
CA MET A 69 -15.40 -10.96 -23.67
C MET A 69 -14.17 -10.97 -24.61
N GLU A 70 -12.97 -10.81 -24.05
CA GLU A 70 -11.73 -10.81 -24.83
C GLU A 70 -11.41 -12.19 -25.43
N CYS A 71 -11.71 -13.28 -24.71
CA CYS A 71 -11.60 -14.61 -25.27
C CYS A 71 -12.55 -14.81 -26.47
N LYS A 72 -13.77 -14.30 -26.38
CA LYS A 72 -14.74 -14.31 -27.49
C LYS A 72 -14.21 -13.52 -28.68
N ALA A 73 -13.74 -12.29 -28.46
CA ALA A 73 -13.16 -11.44 -29.52
C ALA A 73 -11.94 -12.10 -30.19
N SER A 74 -11.09 -12.79 -29.41
CA SER A 74 -9.95 -13.53 -29.93
C SER A 74 -10.37 -14.73 -30.80
N TYR A 75 -11.44 -15.41 -30.45
CA TYR A 75 -11.98 -16.52 -31.23
C TYR A 75 -12.63 -16.04 -32.54
N GLU A 76 -13.45 -14.98 -32.45
CA GLU A 76 -14.14 -14.37 -33.59
C GLU A 76 -13.20 -13.52 -34.46
N ARG A 77 -12.00 -13.19 -33.98
CA ARG A 77 -11.03 -12.26 -34.61
C ARG A 77 -11.63 -10.89 -34.93
N PHE A 78 -12.59 -10.50 -34.13
CA PHE A 78 -13.31 -9.23 -34.29
C PHE A 78 -13.80 -8.72 -32.93
N LEU A 79 -13.72 -7.40 -32.75
CA LEU A 79 -14.21 -6.69 -31.55
C LEU A 79 -15.08 -5.52 -32.03
N SER A 80 -16.37 -5.62 -31.77
CA SER A 80 -17.33 -4.57 -32.16
C SER A 80 -17.20 -3.33 -31.24
N MET A 81 -17.74 -2.21 -31.75
CA MET A 81 -17.84 -0.97 -30.93
C MET A 81 -18.62 -1.18 -29.64
N GLU A 82 -19.71 -1.96 -29.67
CA GLU A 82 -20.49 -2.33 -28.48
C GLU A 82 -19.63 -3.09 -27.48
N SER A 83 -18.75 -3.98 -27.94
CA SER A 83 -17.82 -4.70 -27.06
C SER A 83 -16.74 -3.77 -26.47
N LEU A 84 -16.29 -2.76 -27.20
CA LEU A 84 -15.40 -1.73 -26.69
C LEU A 84 -16.08 -0.86 -25.63
N ASP A 85 -17.34 -0.44 -25.87
CA ASP A 85 -18.14 0.28 -24.89
C ASP A 85 -18.30 -0.52 -23.60
N LYS A 86 -18.63 -1.80 -23.73
CA LYS A 86 -18.74 -2.71 -22.59
C LYS A 86 -17.41 -2.89 -21.87
N SER A 87 -16.30 -2.97 -22.58
CA SER A 87 -14.94 -3.04 -21.98
C SER A 87 -14.65 -1.78 -21.18
N LEU A 88 -14.96 -0.60 -21.71
CA LEU A 88 -14.77 0.66 -21.01
C LEU A 88 -15.62 0.71 -19.73
N GLU A 89 -16.90 0.36 -19.81
CA GLU A 89 -17.79 0.28 -18.64
C GLU A 89 -17.23 -0.63 -17.54
N LEU A 90 -16.76 -1.83 -17.89
CA LEU A 90 -16.19 -2.78 -16.94
C LEU A 90 -14.88 -2.27 -16.32
N ASN A 91 -14.02 -1.59 -17.07
CA ASN A 91 -12.80 -0.99 -16.54
C ASN A 91 -13.10 0.19 -15.61
N LEU A 92 -14.09 1.02 -15.93
CA LEU A 92 -14.60 2.08 -15.04
C LEU A 92 -15.11 1.48 -13.72
N LYS A 93 -15.85 0.37 -13.78
CA LYS A 93 -16.33 -0.33 -12.58
C LYS A 93 -15.18 -0.81 -11.69
N ILE A 94 -14.10 -1.36 -12.27
CA ILE A 94 -12.89 -1.74 -11.50
C ILE A 94 -12.27 -0.51 -10.83
N ARG A 95 -12.06 0.57 -11.57
CA ARG A 95 -11.51 1.81 -11.04
C ARG A 95 -12.34 2.33 -9.86
N ASP A 96 -13.66 2.31 -9.99
CA ASP A 96 -14.57 2.83 -8.97
C ASP A 96 -14.58 1.94 -7.72
N ILE A 97 -14.49 0.62 -7.87
CA ILE A 97 -14.29 -0.31 -6.74
C ILE A 97 -12.99 0.05 -6.00
N ILE A 98 -11.86 0.15 -6.71
CA ILE A 98 -10.56 0.46 -6.09
C ILE A 98 -10.61 1.82 -5.41
N LYS A 99 -11.20 2.83 -6.06
CA LYS A 99 -11.35 4.17 -5.51
C LYS A 99 -12.15 4.17 -4.21
N HIS A 100 -13.24 3.40 -4.14
CA HIS A 100 -14.04 3.27 -2.92
C HIS A 100 -13.20 2.77 -1.73
N PHE A 101 -12.41 1.72 -1.90
CA PHE A 101 -11.54 1.20 -0.85
C PHE A 101 -10.35 2.12 -0.56
N TYR A 102 -9.82 2.81 -1.58
CA TYR A 102 -8.80 3.84 -1.40
C TYR A 102 -9.30 4.99 -0.53
N ASP A 103 -10.49 5.51 -0.82
CA ASP A 103 -11.10 6.60 -0.03
C ASP A 103 -11.34 6.17 1.43
N LYS A 104 -11.77 4.91 1.67
CA LYS A 104 -11.85 4.34 3.02
C LYS A 104 -10.48 4.35 3.72
N GLN A 105 -9.42 3.92 3.04
CA GLN A 105 -8.07 3.89 3.61
C GLN A 105 -7.54 5.29 3.93
N VAL A 106 -7.79 6.25 3.04
CA VAL A 106 -7.42 7.67 3.26
C VAL A 106 -8.15 8.24 4.48
N ALA A 107 -9.43 7.89 4.66
CA ALA A 107 -10.21 8.31 5.83
C ALA A 107 -9.66 7.75 7.15
N LEU A 108 -8.95 6.63 7.13
CA LEU A 108 -8.24 6.08 8.30
C LEU A 108 -6.96 6.86 8.68
N GLY A 109 -6.60 7.89 7.92
CA GLY A 109 -5.47 8.78 8.23
C GLY A 109 -4.11 8.31 7.70
N ASN A 110 -4.09 7.36 6.78
CA ASN A 110 -2.87 6.92 6.11
C ASN A 110 -2.45 7.94 5.05
N SER A 111 -1.54 8.85 5.38
CA SER A 111 -0.97 9.78 4.41
C SER A 111 0.24 9.16 3.69
N ASN A 112 0.16 9.09 2.37
CA ASN A 112 1.12 8.40 1.48
C ASN A 112 2.45 9.13 1.25
N LYS A 113 3.12 9.64 2.28
CA LYS A 113 4.44 10.25 2.11
C LYS A 113 5.55 9.24 2.44
N MET A 114 6.15 8.65 1.41
CA MET A 114 7.35 7.84 1.56
C MET A 114 8.46 8.64 2.25
N PRO A 115 9.08 8.11 3.32
CA PRO A 115 10.18 8.77 3.99
C PRO A 115 11.41 8.83 3.08
N LYS A 116 12.14 9.96 3.13
CA LYS A 116 13.44 10.08 2.45
C LYS A 116 14.42 9.08 3.08
N TRP A 117 14.98 8.20 2.26
CA TRP A 117 16.00 7.28 2.69
C TRP A 117 17.34 8.03 2.85
N TYR A 118 17.92 7.97 4.06
CA TYR A 118 19.27 8.45 4.32
C TYR A 118 20.19 7.24 4.40
N GLY A 119 21.18 7.14 3.50
CA GLY A 119 22.15 6.05 3.46
C GLY A 119 22.88 5.82 4.79
N TRP A 120 23.51 4.67 4.91
CA TRP A 120 24.31 4.30 6.08
C TRP A 120 25.47 5.27 6.27
N THR A 121 25.64 5.81 7.49
CA THR A 121 26.79 6.64 7.85
C THR A 121 27.58 5.95 8.95
N LYS A 122 28.93 6.14 8.93
CA LYS A 122 29.83 5.56 9.93
C LYS A 122 29.60 6.10 11.34
N ASN A 123 28.97 7.27 11.48
CA ASN A 123 28.71 7.94 12.76
C ASN A 123 27.26 7.74 13.21
N GLU A 124 26.98 6.62 13.80
CA GLU A 124 25.65 6.31 14.34
C GLU A 124 25.62 6.51 15.86
N HIS A 125 24.54 7.14 16.37
CA HIS A 125 24.25 7.15 17.79
C HIS A 125 23.59 5.83 18.20
N ARG A 126 24.22 5.12 19.13
CA ARG A 126 23.68 3.88 19.70
C ARG A 126 22.93 4.18 20.97
N LEU A 127 21.66 3.78 21.03
CA LEU A 127 20.81 3.89 22.21
C LEU A 127 20.43 2.49 22.69
N CYS A 128 20.71 2.20 23.95
CA CYS A 128 20.26 0.97 24.60
C CYS A 128 18.99 1.27 25.40
N ILE A 129 17.87 0.72 24.97
CA ILE A 129 16.56 0.95 25.58
C ILE A 129 16.07 -0.36 26.20
N ARG A 130 15.61 -0.28 27.44
CA ARG A 130 15.02 -1.42 28.12
C ARG A 130 13.50 -1.31 28.10
N PHE A 131 12.85 -2.37 27.62
CA PHE A 131 11.41 -2.54 27.55
C PHE A 131 10.93 -3.49 28.64
N ASN A 132 9.74 -3.27 29.19
CA ASN A 132 9.04 -4.29 29.96
C ASN A 132 8.37 -5.32 29.05
N ALA A 133 7.71 -6.33 29.60
CA ALA A 133 7.08 -7.40 28.81
C ALA A 133 5.96 -6.87 27.87
N ASP A 134 5.11 -5.97 28.37
CA ASP A 134 3.99 -5.42 27.61
C ASP A 134 4.47 -4.51 26.47
N GLU A 135 5.44 -3.64 26.77
CA GLU A 135 6.10 -2.77 25.78
C GLU A 135 6.76 -3.60 24.67
N ARG A 136 7.40 -4.72 25.06
CA ARG A 136 8.02 -5.65 24.10
C ARG A 136 6.99 -6.40 23.27
N ALA A 137 5.90 -6.86 23.87
CA ALA A 137 4.80 -7.52 23.18
C ALA A 137 4.15 -6.58 22.14
N LYS A 138 3.90 -5.32 22.53
CA LYS A 138 3.38 -4.30 21.61
C LYS A 138 4.32 -4.07 20.44
N LEU A 139 5.64 -3.91 20.71
CA LEU A 139 6.63 -3.74 19.63
C LEU A 139 6.66 -4.93 18.68
N ASN A 140 6.62 -6.15 19.21
CA ASN A 140 6.57 -7.36 18.39
C ASN A 140 5.30 -7.40 17.53
N LYS A 141 4.11 -7.05 18.10
CA LYS A 141 2.86 -6.94 17.36
C LYS A 141 2.94 -5.93 16.21
N LEU A 142 3.60 -4.79 16.42
CA LEU A 142 3.82 -3.82 15.35
C LEU A 142 4.76 -4.37 14.27
N LEU A 143 5.83 -5.08 14.66
CA LEU A 143 6.79 -5.68 13.74
C LEU A 143 6.18 -6.75 12.83
N THR A 144 5.29 -7.59 13.37
CA THR A 144 4.62 -8.62 12.56
C THR A 144 3.80 -8.03 11.42
N ARG A 145 3.31 -6.81 11.58
CA ARG A 145 2.50 -6.09 10.59
C ARG A 145 3.31 -5.28 9.57
N THR A 146 4.64 -5.32 9.61
CA THR A 146 5.51 -4.52 8.73
C THR A 146 6.59 -5.35 8.06
N PHE A 147 7.20 -4.80 6.99
CA PHE A 147 8.37 -5.39 6.34
C PHE A 147 9.70 -4.79 6.81
N VAL A 148 9.66 -3.88 7.79
CA VAL A 148 10.85 -3.18 8.23
C VAL A 148 11.52 -3.85 9.41
N SER A 149 12.81 -3.62 9.59
CA SER A 149 13.54 -4.08 10.77
C SER A 149 13.08 -3.35 12.03
N GLN A 150 13.30 -3.96 13.20
CA GLN A 150 12.98 -3.35 14.49
C GLN A 150 13.61 -1.96 14.65
N ASN A 151 14.86 -1.79 14.23
CA ASN A 151 15.55 -0.50 14.28
C ASN A 151 14.85 0.54 13.40
N THR A 152 14.53 0.17 12.17
CA THR A 152 13.84 1.05 11.21
C THR A 152 12.44 1.40 11.68
N LEU A 153 11.70 0.44 12.23
CA LEU A 153 10.36 0.68 12.78
C LEU A 153 10.40 1.75 13.86
N ILE A 154 11.23 1.56 14.89
CA ILE A 154 11.33 2.50 16.02
C ILE A 154 11.79 3.87 15.53
N GLN A 155 12.77 3.92 14.61
CA GLN A 155 13.25 5.16 14.02
C GLN A 155 12.12 5.93 13.32
N ARG A 156 11.36 5.28 12.43
CA ARG A 156 10.24 5.90 11.70
C ARG A 156 9.14 6.36 12.63
N LEU A 157 8.76 5.54 13.62
CA LEU A 157 7.77 5.93 14.63
C LEU A 157 8.17 7.22 15.36
N CYS A 158 9.40 7.30 15.85
CA CYS A 158 9.88 8.48 16.57
C CYS A 158 9.98 9.73 15.70
N LEU A 159 10.24 9.55 14.41
CA LEU A 159 10.28 10.65 13.44
C LEU A 159 8.90 11.07 12.94
N GLY A 160 7.88 10.24 13.14
CA GLY A 160 6.54 10.43 12.56
C GLY A 160 6.55 10.20 11.05
N GLU A 161 7.38 9.25 10.60
CA GLU A 161 7.47 8.87 9.19
C GLU A 161 6.54 7.69 8.90
N LEU A 162 6.07 7.61 7.65
CA LEU A 162 5.23 6.50 7.19
C LEU A 162 5.93 5.15 7.35
N ILE A 163 5.18 4.16 7.82
CA ILE A 163 5.64 2.80 7.98
C ILE A 163 4.85 1.92 7.01
N PRO A 164 5.51 1.21 6.07
CA PRO A 164 4.83 0.31 5.16
C PRO A 164 4.26 -0.88 5.94
N ILE A 165 2.95 -1.05 5.85
CA ILE A 165 2.22 -2.15 6.48
C ILE A 165 2.14 -3.32 5.49
N LYS A 166 2.25 -4.54 6.00
CA LYS A 166 2.00 -5.75 5.21
C LYS A 166 0.54 -5.81 4.83
N LYS A 167 0.29 -5.93 3.55
CA LYS A 167 -1.05 -6.14 3.02
C LYS A 167 -1.41 -7.62 3.02
N PRO A 168 -2.69 -7.99 3.15
CA PRO A 168 -3.12 -9.37 3.02
C PRO A 168 -2.99 -9.89 1.58
N GLN A 169 -3.07 -11.21 1.39
CA GLN A 169 -2.93 -11.83 0.07
C GLN A 169 -3.97 -11.30 -0.93
N ALA A 170 -5.19 -11.04 -0.49
CA ALA A 170 -6.25 -10.47 -1.31
C ALA A 170 -5.87 -9.15 -2.00
N TYR A 171 -5.06 -8.29 -1.36
CA TYR A 171 -4.50 -7.10 -1.99
C TYR A 171 -3.60 -7.43 -3.17
N TYR A 172 -2.69 -8.40 -3.00
CA TYR A 172 -1.77 -8.81 -4.07
C TYR A 172 -2.48 -9.52 -5.21
N ASP A 173 -3.52 -10.28 -4.91
CA ASP A 173 -4.35 -10.93 -5.91
C ASP A 173 -5.17 -9.91 -6.72
N THR A 174 -5.71 -8.89 -6.05
CA THR A 174 -6.35 -7.75 -6.73
C THR A 174 -5.35 -7.03 -7.67
N LEU A 175 -4.15 -6.74 -7.19
CA LEU A 175 -3.09 -6.11 -7.98
C LEU A 175 -2.74 -6.96 -9.22
N LYS A 176 -2.71 -8.29 -9.07
CA LYS A 176 -2.48 -9.23 -10.17
C LYS A 176 -3.59 -9.18 -11.21
N TYR A 177 -4.87 -9.19 -10.79
CA TYR A 177 -5.99 -9.08 -11.72
C TYR A 177 -5.94 -7.79 -12.54
N ILE A 178 -5.64 -6.66 -11.90
CA ILE A 178 -5.54 -5.36 -12.59
C ILE A 178 -4.35 -5.33 -13.56
N ASN A 179 -3.20 -5.86 -13.15
CA ASN A 179 -2.02 -5.98 -14.02
C ASN A 179 -2.32 -6.85 -15.23
N ASP A 180 -3.01 -7.97 -15.04
CA ASP A 180 -3.35 -8.91 -16.11
C ASP A 180 -4.30 -8.26 -17.14
N ILE A 181 -5.27 -7.47 -16.66
CA ILE A 181 -6.13 -6.65 -17.53
C ILE A 181 -5.31 -5.60 -18.29
N GLY A 182 -4.37 -4.93 -17.60
CA GLY A 182 -3.65 -3.79 -18.15
C GLY A 182 -2.70 -4.14 -19.30
N TRP A 183 -1.92 -5.20 -19.17
CA TRP A 183 -0.80 -5.43 -20.06
C TRP A 183 -1.07 -6.45 -21.17
N ILE A 184 -1.60 -7.61 -20.85
CA ILE A 184 -1.74 -8.72 -21.80
C ILE A 184 -2.92 -8.49 -22.74
N ARG A 185 -3.93 -7.77 -22.30
CA ARG A 185 -5.24 -7.71 -22.95
C ARG A 185 -5.51 -6.45 -23.75
N LEU A 186 -4.85 -5.34 -23.45
CA LEU A 186 -4.80 -4.20 -24.36
C LEU A 186 -4.31 -4.61 -25.75
N MET A 187 -3.30 -5.48 -25.82
CA MET A 187 -2.78 -6.00 -27.08
C MET A 187 -3.83 -6.81 -27.88
N SER A 188 -4.74 -7.50 -27.19
CA SER A 188 -5.85 -8.20 -27.84
C SER A 188 -6.90 -7.23 -28.37
N LEU A 189 -7.22 -6.16 -27.63
CA LEU A 189 -8.12 -5.11 -28.09
C LEU A 189 -7.56 -4.42 -29.32
N TYR A 190 -6.28 -4.04 -29.32
CA TYR A 190 -5.61 -3.45 -30.49
C TYR A 190 -5.62 -4.36 -31.72
N ARG A 191 -5.48 -5.67 -31.54
CA ARG A 191 -5.39 -6.63 -32.64
C ARG A 191 -6.73 -6.91 -33.30
N TYR A 192 -7.83 -6.84 -32.57
CA TYR A 192 -9.14 -7.29 -33.02
C TYR A 192 -10.18 -6.18 -33.14
N ALA A 193 -9.86 -4.98 -32.66
CA ALA A 193 -10.73 -3.81 -32.81
C ALA A 193 -10.89 -3.45 -34.32
N GLU A 194 -12.04 -2.93 -34.63
CA GLU A 194 -12.30 -2.32 -35.95
C GLU A 194 -11.29 -1.21 -36.22
N ASP A 195 -10.75 -1.15 -37.42
CA ASP A 195 -9.78 -0.12 -37.81
C ASP A 195 -10.51 1.21 -38.10
N SER A 196 -10.89 1.88 -37.03
CA SER A 196 -11.53 3.18 -37.04
C SER A 196 -10.94 4.12 -35.99
N LYS A 197 -10.93 5.43 -36.27
CA LYS A 197 -10.48 6.43 -35.30
C LYS A 197 -11.25 6.34 -33.98
N THR A 198 -12.57 6.12 -34.07
CA THR A 198 -13.45 6.02 -32.89
C THR A 198 -13.09 4.81 -32.03
N ALA A 199 -12.73 3.66 -32.61
CA ALA A 199 -12.27 2.48 -31.87
C ALA A 199 -10.94 2.75 -31.17
N TRP A 200 -10.02 3.43 -31.85
CA TRP A 200 -8.73 3.84 -31.26
C TRP A 200 -8.91 4.79 -30.08
N ASP A 201 -9.75 5.83 -30.21
CA ASP A 201 -10.03 6.77 -29.12
C ASP A 201 -10.58 6.01 -27.89
N LYS A 202 -11.51 5.06 -28.07
CA LYS A 202 -12.04 4.23 -26.98
C LYS A 202 -10.99 3.32 -26.34
N ILE A 203 -10.07 2.76 -27.10
CA ILE A 203 -8.98 1.95 -26.57
C ILE A 203 -8.06 2.81 -25.70
N CYS A 204 -7.79 4.06 -26.10
CA CYS A 204 -7.04 5.01 -25.30
C CYS A 204 -7.77 5.32 -23.97
N ASP A 205 -9.09 5.57 -24.01
CA ASP A 205 -9.89 5.78 -22.81
C ASP A 205 -9.83 4.58 -21.86
N ILE A 206 -9.91 3.35 -22.39
CA ILE A 206 -9.77 2.12 -21.59
C ILE A 206 -8.39 2.06 -20.94
N GLN A 207 -7.33 2.42 -21.66
CA GLN A 207 -5.96 2.46 -21.13
C GLN A 207 -5.84 3.46 -19.99
N ASP A 208 -6.33 4.67 -20.18
CA ASP A 208 -6.27 5.73 -19.15
C ASP A 208 -7.00 5.31 -17.87
N VAL A 209 -8.16 4.69 -17.99
CA VAL A 209 -8.92 4.16 -16.84
C VAL A 209 -8.15 3.05 -16.11
N ARG A 210 -7.49 2.16 -16.83
CA ARG A 210 -6.64 1.09 -16.28
C ARG A 210 -5.43 1.66 -15.52
N ASP A 211 -4.77 2.66 -16.11
CA ASP A 211 -3.61 3.33 -15.50
C ASP A 211 -4.01 4.07 -14.23
N ASP A 212 -5.19 4.69 -14.21
CA ASP A 212 -5.78 5.29 -13.01
C ASP A 212 -6.03 4.26 -11.91
N ALA A 213 -6.63 3.12 -12.24
CA ALA A 213 -6.87 2.02 -11.30
C ALA A 213 -5.56 1.48 -10.72
N MET A 214 -4.54 1.29 -11.57
CA MET A 214 -3.20 0.86 -11.16
C MET A 214 -2.50 1.88 -10.27
N ARG A 215 -2.67 3.18 -10.52
CA ARG A 215 -2.13 4.24 -9.67
C ARG A 215 -2.80 4.20 -8.30
N LEU A 216 -4.12 4.18 -8.26
CA LEU A 216 -4.89 4.14 -7.00
C LEU A 216 -4.48 2.96 -6.13
N ILE A 217 -4.40 1.73 -6.69
CA ILE A 217 -4.06 0.55 -5.89
C ILE A 217 -2.61 0.57 -5.39
N ARG A 218 -1.67 1.14 -6.15
CA ARG A 218 -0.27 1.31 -5.71
C ARG A 218 -0.15 2.32 -4.58
N ASP A 219 -1.06 3.28 -4.52
CA ASP A 219 -1.11 4.30 -3.47
C ASP A 219 -1.74 3.78 -2.15
N PHE A 220 -2.18 2.51 -2.11
CA PHE A 220 -2.58 1.78 -0.89
C PHE A 220 -1.36 1.43 -0.01
N VAL A 221 -0.58 2.37 0.39
CA VAL A 221 0.68 2.11 1.15
C VAL A 221 0.47 2.17 2.65
#